data_fd1fa489f23d230b60ff8049be65d480
#
_entry.id   fd1fa489f23d230b60ff8049be65d480
#
_cell.length_a   1.000
_cell.length_b   1.000
_cell.length_c   1.000
_cell.angle_alpha   90.00
_cell.angle_beta   90.00
_cell.angle_gamma   90.00
#
_symmetry.space_group_name_H-M   'P 1'
#
loop_
_entity.id
_entity.type
_entity.pdbx_description
1 polymer ?
#
loop_
_entity_poly.entity_id
_entity_poly.type
_entity_poly.pdbx_seq_one_letter_code
_entity_poly.pdbx_strand_id
1 'polypeptide(L)'
;PIIITENCIGCRKCLKICPAEALEMYFTPEELKILEELAARKAEAPPPEVEEVSAEEAAILAKLKEYKGVWVFVEQQEGEPAGVSWELLSVGAELARTRGVELCSIVVGDKVEHLCQEAFAHGATKVYLVDNPMFHYYRTEPYYKAICYLVEKYKPEIVLVGATGLGRDLAGAVATSLQTGLTADCTGLAIDERGFLLQTRPAFGGNIMATILTERTRPQMATVRPHVMPMPEKDTSRKGEIIRGAVPLKEEDFAVKVLEIIDDRKGGETVDVAAADIIVSGGRGMCASENFSILQELADELGGVVGCSRAAVEAGWMPVDRQVGQTGKTVRPKIYIACGISGAIQHLVGMQDSDVIIAINRDRHAPIFEVATYGVVGDVFQVVPAITNKVRELRAKKAG
;
A
#
# COMPACT_ATOMS: atom_id res chain seq x y z
N PRO A 1 39.76 7.31 3.26
CA PRO A 1 38.54 6.79 3.85
C PRO A 1 37.47 7.90 3.91
N ILE A 2 36.26 7.61 3.46
CA ILE A 2 35.12 8.52 3.56
C ILE A 2 34.47 8.23 4.89
N ILE A 3 34.45 9.20 5.80
CA ILE A 3 33.76 9.08 7.10
C ILE A 3 32.38 9.72 6.95
N ILE A 4 31.33 8.96 7.12
CA ILE A 4 29.93 9.42 7.10
C ILE A 4 29.49 9.56 8.55
N THR A 5 29.56 10.77 9.12
CA THR A 5 29.31 11.01 10.55
C THR A 5 27.95 11.69 10.81
N GLU A 6 27.53 12.63 9.99
CA GLU A 6 26.42 13.54 10.34
C GLU A 6 25.01 12.99 10.14
N ASN A 7 24.84 11.95 9.33
CA ASN A 7 23.53 11.34 9.06
C ASN A 7 23.48 9.82 9.33
N CYS A 8 24.48 9.27 9.98
CA CYS A 8 24.54 7.84 10.25
C CYS A 8 23.76 7.50 11.53
N ILE A 9 22.67 6.77 11.39
CA ILE A 9 21.85 6.27 12.51
C ILE A 9 22.36 4.94 13.08
N GLY A 10 23.51 4.43 12.67
CA GLY A 10 24.10 3.19 13.17
C GLY A 10 23.37 1.90 12.77
N CYS A 11 22.47 1.93 11.80
CA CYS A 11 21.61 0.77 11.43
C CYS A 11 22.37 -0.41 10.79
N ARG A 12 23.66 -0.29 10.49
CA ARG A 12 24.55 -1.32 9.92
C ARG A 12 24.11 -1.89 8.55
N LYS A 13 23.10 -1.36 7.91
CA LYS A 13 22.64 -1.84 6.59
C LYS A 13 23.71 -1.70 5.52
N CYS A 14 24.45 -0.57 5.52
CA CYS A 14 25.54 -0.32 4.58
C CYS A 14 26.68 -1.35 4.66
N LEU A 15 26.98 -1.90 5.84
CA LEU A 15 28.01 -2.92 6.03
C LEU A 15 27.65 -4.23 5.30
N LYS A 16 26.36 -4.58 5.29
CA LYS A 16 25.85 -5.80 4.66
C LYS A 16 25.72 -5.70 3.14
N ILE A 17 25.66 -4.47 2.60
CA ILE A 17 25.41 -4.21 1.17
C ILE A 17 26.74 -3.95 0.41
N CYS A 18 27.83 -3.65 1.11
CA CYS A 18 29.10 -3.38 0.47
C CYS A 18 29.75 -4.66 -0.08
N PRO A 19 29.81 -4.87 -1.43
CA PRO A 19 30.34 -6.12 -2.01
C PRO A 19 31.83 -6.28 -1.80
N ALA A 20 32.55 -5.18 -1.48
CA ALA A 20 33.99 -5.17 -1.24
C ALA A 20 34.38 -5.23 0.23
N GLU A 21 33.40 -5.37 1.15
CA GLU A 21 33.60 -5.34 2.61
C GLU A 21 34.45 -4.13 3.08
N ALA A 22 34.39 -3.03 2.33
CA ALA A 22 35.26 -1.85 2.52
C ALA A 22 34.71 -0.85 3.57
N LEU A 23 33.60 -1.19 4.23
CA LEU A 23 32.96 -0.35 5.23
C LEU A 23 33.11 -0.99 6.62
N GLU A 24 33.66 -0.24 7.56
CA GLU A 24 33.77 -0.63 8.95
C GLU A 24 33.10 0.40 9.86
N MET A 25 32.55 -0.06 10.99
CA MET A 25 32.06 0.85 12.03
C MET A 25 33.27 1.33 12.85
N TYR A 26 33.50 2.62 12.82
CA TYR A 26 34.50 3.26 13.68
C TYR A 26 33.80 3.90 14.87
N PHE A 27 34.28 3.58 16.05
CA PHE A 27 33.85 4.20 17.30
C PHE A 27 35.00 4.97 17.91
N THR A 28 34.72 6.15 18.40
CA THR A 28 35.70 6.92 19.19
C THR A 28 35.99 6.21 20.51
N PRO A 29 37.12 6.48 21.14
CA PRO A 29 37.46 5.90 22.46
C PRO A 29 36.40 6.18 23.52
N GLU A 30 35.69 7.29 23.43
CA GLU A 30 34.58 7.66 24.34
C GLU A 30 33.34 6.83 24.06
N GLU A 31 32.99 6.62 22.80
CA GLU A 31 31.87 5.78 22.40
C GLU A 31 32.12 4.30 22.74
N LEU A 32 33.36 3.82 22.62
CA LEU A 32 33.72 2.48 23.03
C LEU A 32 33.53 2.28 24.56
N LYS A 33 33.91 3.26 25.37
CA LYS A 33 33.64 3.23 26.83
C LYS A 33 32.15 3.17 27.14
N ILE A 34 31.35 3.98 26.46
CA ILE A 34 29.89 3.98 26.59
C ILE A 34 29.30 2.60 26.21
N LEU A 35 29.79 2.01 25.13
CA LEU A 35 29.36 0.68 24.67
C LEU A 35 29.76 -0.41 25.67
N GLU A 36 30.95 -0.34 26.27
CA GLU A 36 31.42 -1.26 27.33
C GLU A 36 30.55 -1.10 28.59
N GLU A 37 30.27 0.14 29.03
CA GLU A 37 29.40 0.40 30.18
C GLU A 37 27.96 -0.09 29.91
N LEU A 38 27.43 0.09 28.70
CA LEU A 38 26.11 -0.44 28.33
C LEU A 38 26.09 -1.96 28.24
N ALA A 39 27.18 -2.57 27.78
CA ALA A 39 27.32 -4.03 27.79
C ALA A 39 27.43 -4.59 29.19
N ALA A 40 28.19 -3.93 30.08
CA ALA A 40 28.30 -4.29 31.50
C ALA A 40 26.93 -4.18 32.22
N ARG A 41 26.20 -3.06 31.99
CA ARG A 41 24.85 -2.89 32.56
C ARG A 41 23.85 -3.92 32.01
N LYS A 42 24.01 -4.36 30.77
CA LYS A 42 23.18 -5.41 30.20
C LYS A 42 23.52 -6.80 30.74
N ALA A 43 24.78 -7.02 31.14
CA ALA A 43 25.22 -8.26 31.79
C ALA A 43 24.84 -8.33 33.28
N GLU A 44 24.77 -7.17 33.94
CA GLU A 44 24.33 -7.05 35.35
C GLU A 44 22.81 -6.97 35.50
N ALA A 45 22.06 -6.73 34.41
CA ALA A 45 20.61 -6.76 34.48
C ALA A 45 20.15 -8.17 34.85
N PRO A 46 19.30 -8.33 35.88
CA PRO A 46 18.73 -9.63 36.19
C PRO A 46 18.08 -10.18 34.92
N PRO A 47 18.13 -11.50 34.66
CA PRO A 47 17.41 -12.09 33.55
C PRO A 47 15.97 -11.58 33.61
N PRO A 48 15.34 -11.22 32.45
CA PRO A 48 13.98 -10.77 32.49
C PRO A 48 13.18 -11.79 33.27
N GLU A 49 12.53 -11.32 34.36
CA GLU A 49 11.61 -12.16 35.10
C GLU A 49 10.69 -12.79 34.07
N VAL A 50 10.73 -14.11 33.98
CA VAL A 50 9.76 -14.85 33.16
C VAL A 50 8.45 -14.62 33.94
N GLU A 51 7.69 -13.58 33.50
CA GLU A 51 6.35 -13.33 34.04
C GLU A 51 5.60 -14.65 33.92
N GLU A 52 5.26 -15.23 35.05
CA GLU A 52 4.40 -16.43 35.10
C GLU A 52 3.12 -16.04 34.34
N VAL A 53 2.96 -16.61 33.13
CA VAL A 53 1.80 -16.35 32.28
C VAL A 53 0.57 -16.67 33.11
N SER A 54 -0.25 -15.67 33.39
CA SER A 54 -1.46 -15.84 34.18
C SER A 54 -2.35 -16.93 33.56
N ALA A 55 -3.16 -17.61 34.34
CA ALA A 55 -4.07 -18.64 33.81
C ALA A 55 -4.99 -18.09 32.71
N GLU A 56 -5.33 -16.80 32.79
CA GLU A 56 -6.10 -16.09 31.76
C GLU A 56 -5.28 -15.91 30.48
N GLU A 57 -4.04 -15.50 30.55
CA GLU A 57 -3.15 -15.36 29.37
C GLU A 57 -2.87 -16.71 28.72
N ALA A 58 -2.66 -17.76 29.53
CA ALA A 58 -2.51 -19.11 29.02
C ALA A 58 -3.76 -19.59 28.27
N ALA A 59 -4.96 -19.26 28.77
CA ALA A 59 -6.22 -19.58 28.11
C ALA A 59 -6.40 -18.78 26.79
N ILE A 60 -6.01 -17.51 26.77
CA ILE A 60 -6.00 -16.69 25.56
C ILE A 60 -5.05 -17.29 24.52
N LEU A 61 -3.80 -17.57 24.90
CA LEU A 61 -2.81 -18.16 24.00
C LEU A 61 -3.23 -19.52 23.45
N ALA A 62 -3.93 -20.34 24.26
CA ALA A 62 -4.49 -21.60 23.80
C ALA A 62 -5.56 -21.41 22.69
N LYS A 63 -6.46 -20.43 22.86
CA LYS A 63 -7.46 -20.08 21.83
C LYS A 63 -6.80 -19.53 20.57
N LEU A 64 -5.76 -18.72 20.68
CA LEU A 64 -5.06 -18.15 19.52
C LEU A 64 -4.42 -19.23 18.63
N LYS A 65 -4.00 -20.38 19.21
CA LYS A 65 -3.43 -21.51 18.45
C LYS A 65 -4.42 -22.22 17.54
N GLU A 66 -5.72 -22.01 17.72
CA GLU A 66 -6.75 -22.57 16.84
C GLU A 66 -6.80 -21.83 15.50
N TYR A 67 -6.31 -20.59 15.45
CA TYR A 67 -6.30 -19.75 14.25
C TYR A 67 -5.08 -20.09 13.38
N LYS A 68 -5.33 -20.37 12.10
CA LYS A 68 -4.28 -20.75 11.12
C LYS A 68 -4.61 -20.22 9.74
N GLY A 69 -3.56 -19.87 9.00
CA GLY A 69 -3.66 -19.43 7.62
C GLY A 69 -3.60 -17.91 7.47
N VAL A 70 -3.08 -17.50 6.34
CA VAL A 70 -3.03 -16.10 5.88
C VAL A 70 -4.10 -15.93 4.83
N TRP A 71 -5.04 -15.04 5.07
CA TRP A 71 -6.14 -14.76 4.17
C TRP A 71 -6.02 -13.38 3.55
N VAL A 72 -6.32 -13.29 2.26
CA VAL A 72 -6.37 -12.04 1.50
C VAL A 72 -7.77 -11.83 0.98
N PHE A 73 -8.36 -10.69 1.30
CA PHE A 73 -9.62 -10.27 0.69
C PHE A 73 -9.35 -9.79 -0.74
N VAL A 74 -9.96 -10.44 -1.72
CA VAL A 74 -9.94 -9.99 -3.11
C VAL A 74 -11.00 -8.93 -3.29
N GLU A 75 -10.56 -7.68 -3.34
CA GLU A 75 -11.44 -6.55 -3.61
C GLU A 75 -11.84 -6.57 -5.08
N GLN A 76 -13.12 -6.38 -5.35
CA GLN A 76 -13.66 -6.34 -6.69
C GLN A 76 -14.81 -5.34 -6.79
N GLN A 77 -15.05 -4.83 -7.98
CA GLN A 77 -16.20 -4.02 -8.32
C GLN A 77 -16.79 -4.52 -9.64
N GLU A 78 -18.05 -4.96 -9.61
CA GLU A 78 -18.75 -5.51 -10.78
C GLU A 78 -17.99 -6.66 -11.47
N GLY A 79 -17.26 -7.46 -10.70
CA GLY A 79 -16.47 -8.59 -11.19
C GLY A 79 -15.03 -8.24 -11.61
N GLU A 80 -14.66 -6.95 -11.63
CA GLU A 80 -13.29 -6.51 -11.93
C GLU A 80 -12.47 -6.39 -10.64
N PRO A 81 -11.33 -7.09 -10.53
CA PRO A 81 -10.53 -7.11 -9.32
C PRO A 81 -9.66 -5.86 -9.19
N ALA A 82 -9.50 -5.37 -7.98
CA ALA A 82 -8.52 -4.33 -7.68
C ALA A 82 -7.09 -4.93 -7.63
N GLY A 83 -6.13 -4.31 -8.31
CA GLY A 83 -4.74 -4.79 -8.42
C GLY A 83 -4.05 -5.02 -7.08
N VAL A 84 -4.39 -4.24 -6.04
CA VAL A 84 -3.86 -4.41 -4.67
C VAL A 84 -4.13 -5.81 -4.11
N SER A 85 -5.20 -6.47 -4.53
CA SER A 85 -5.51 -7.85 -4.10
C SER A 85 -4.41 -8.83 -4.48
N TRP A 86 -3.81 -8.64 -5.66
CA TRP A 86 -2.73 -9.48 -6.16
C TRP A 86 -1.39 -9.15 -5.48
N GLU A 87 -1.11 -7.89 -5.24
CA GLU A 87 0.04 -7.45 -4.42
C GLU A 87 -0.01 -8.10 -3.02
N LEU A 88 -1.20 -8.14 -2.41
CA LEU A 88 -1.41 -8.76 -1.11
C LEU A 88 -1.20 -10.28 -1.12
N LEU A 89 -1.51 -10.96 -2.22
CA LEU A 89 -1.19 -12.39 -2.36
C LEU A 89 0.31 -12.63 -2.42
N SER A 90 1.09 -11.70 -3.01
CA SER A 90 2.55 -11.80 -3.01
C SER A 90 3.13 -11.76 -1.60
N VAL A 91 2.82 -10.71 -0.84
CA VAL A 91 3.31 -10.60 0.55
C VAL A 91 2.68 -11.66 1.46
N GLY A 92 1.42 -12.00 1.24
CA GLY A 92 0.73 -13.08 1.95
C GLY A 92 1.40 -14.44 1.78
N ALA A 93 1.95 -14.73 0.60
CA ALA A 93 2.71 -15.96 0.34
C ALA A 93 4.01 -16.01 1.16
N GLU A 94 4.68 -14.89 1.34
CA GLU A 94 5.88 -14.80 2.18
C GLU A 94 5.53 -15.02 3.66
N LEU A 95 4.49 -14.35 4.15
CA LEU A 95 4.00 -14.52 5.52
C LEU A 95 3.56 -15.96 5.78
N ALA A 96 2.79 -16.55 4.87
CA ALA A 96 2.32 -17.92 4.98
C ALA A 96 3.48 -18.94 5.01
N ARG A 97 4.49 -18.73 4.18
CA ARG A 97 5.72 -19.54 4.17
C ARG A 97 6.47 -19.44 5.50
N THR A 98 6.64 -18.24 6.02
CA THR A 98 7.32 -18.00 7.30
C THR A 98 6.57 -18.65 8.46
N ARG A 99 5.23 -18.62 8.43
CA ARG A 99 4.38 -19.26 9.45
C ARG A 99 4.18 -20.75 9.24
N GLY A 100 4.52 -21.31 8.08
CA GLY A 100 4.24 -22.70 7.73
C GLY A 100 2.75 -23.01 7.63
N VAL A 101 1.95 -22.06 7.11
CA VAL A 101 0.49 -22.17 6.94
C VAL A 101 0.07 -21.91 5.50
N GLU A 102 -1.22 -22.18 5.18
CA GLU A 102 -1.76 -21.96 3.86
C GLU A 102 -2.04 -20.48 3.58
N LEU A 103 -1.86 -20.09 2.31
CA LEU A 103 -2.32 -18.82 1.77
C LEU A 103 -3.69 -19.02 1.14
N CYS A 104 -4.68 -18.30 1.63
CA CYS A 104 -6.06 -18.39 1.13
C CYS A 104 -6.57 -17.01 0.68
N SER A 105 -7.60 -17.01 -0.13
CA SER A 105 -8.32 -15.79 -0.52
C SER A 105 -9.77 -15.83 -0.08
N ILE A 106 -10.35 -14.67 0.14
CA ILE A 106 -11.80 -14.47 0.30
C ILE A 106 -12.29 -13.72 -0.93
N VAL A 107 -13.25 -14.29 -1.63
CA VAL A 107 -13.94 -13.67 -2.78
C VAL A 107 -15.41 -13.57 -2.45
N VAL A 108 -15.95 -12.35 -2.45
CA VAL A 108 -17.37 -12.06 -2.18
C VAL A 108 -17.90 -11.23 -3.33
N GLY A 109 -19.05 -11.62 -3.89
CA GLY A 109 -19.66 -10.89 -5.00
C GLY A 109 -20.87 -11.61 -5.62
N ASP A 110 -21.24 -11.15 -6.81
CA ASP A 110 -22.23 -11.77 -7.70
C ASP A 110 -21.54 -12.17 -9.01
N LYS A 111 -21.58 -13.46 -9.37
CA LYS A 111 -20.94 -14.03 -10.55
C LYS A 111 -19.42 -13.83 -10.61
N VAL A 112 -18.77 -13.96 -9.45
CA VAL A 112 -17.33 -13.67 -9.27
C VAL A 112 -16.46 -14.94 -9.21
N GLU A 113 -16.96 -16.10 -9.61
CA GLU A 113 -16.21 -17.36 -9.56
C GLU A 113 -14.91 -17.32 -10.41
N HIS A 114 -14.89 -16.53 -11.50
CA HIS A 114 -13.71 -16.35 -12.34
C HIS A 114 -12.51 -15.77 -11.56
N LEU A 115 -12.76 -14.95 -10.53
CA LEU A 115 -11.70 -14.39 -9.68
C LEU A 115 -10.98 -15.46 -8.84
N CYS A 116 -11.62 -16.63 -8.62
CA CYS A 116 -10.96 -17.73 -7.92
C CYS A 116 -9.75 -18.24 -8.72
N GLN A 117 -9.90 -18.39 -10.04
CA GLN A 117 -8.80 -18.82 -10.89
C GLN A 117 -7.68 -17.79 -10.95
N GLU A 118 -8.03 -16.50 -10.92
CA GLU A 118 -7.04 -15.44 -10.84
C GLU A 118 -6.30 -15.45 -9.50
N ALA A 119 -7.00 -15.65 -8.39
CA ALA A 119 -6.37 -15.78 -7.08
C ALA A 119 -5.39 -16.95 -7.02
N PHE A 120 -5.71 -18.10 -7.64
CA PHE A 120 -4.77 -19.22 -7.76
C PHE A 120 -3.55 -18.86 -8.58
N ALA A 121 -3.76 -18.20 -9.73
CA ALA A 121 -2.66 -17.76 -10.58
C ALA A 121 -1.68 -16.80 -9.86
N HIS A 122 -2.15 -16.08 -8.83
CA HIS A 122 -1.34 -15.19 -8.01
C HIS A 122 -0.88 -15.80 -6.67
N GLY A 123 -1.12 -17.09 -6.45
CA GLY A 123 -0.48 -17.84 -5.36
C GLY A 123 -1.37 -18.39 -4.26
N ALA A 124 -2.67 -18.08 -4.26
CA ALA A 124 -3.60 -18.67 -3.32
C ALA A 124 -3.68 -20.21 -3.52
N THR A 125 -3.77 -20.96 -2.42
CA THR A 125 -3.98 -22.42 -2.45
C THR A 125 -5.44 -22.78 -2.28
N LYS A 126 -6.21 -21.94 -1.58
CA LYS A 126 -7.65 -22.06 -1.36
C LYS A 126 -8.36 -20.73 -1.56
N VAL A 127 -9.59 -20.78 -2.02
CA VAL A 127 -10.45 -19.60 -2.12
C VAL A 127 -11.78 -19.88 -1.42
N TYR A 128 -12.13 -19.04 -0.47
CA TYR A 128 -13.45 -19.03 0.16
C TYR A 128 -14.35 -18.12 -0.66
N LEU A 129 -15.23 -18.74 -1.45
CA LEU A 129 -16.12 -18.06 -2.39
C LEU A 129 -17.51 -17.88 -1.78
N VAL A 130 -17.98 -16.64 -1.71
CA VAL A 130 -19.37 -16.29 -1.44
C VAL A 130 -19.92 -15.60 -2.67
N ASP A 131 -20.60 -16.38 -3.52
CA ASP A 131 -21.19 -15.92 -4.79
C ASP A 131 -22.72 -15.88 -4.64
N ASN A 132 -23.28 -14.66 -4.55
CA ASN A 132 -24.72 -14.48 -4.38
C ASN A 132 -25.14 -13.10 -4.88
N PRO A 133 -26.30 -12.95 -5.55
CA PRO A 133 -26.81 -11.68 -6.07
C PRO A 133 -26.90 -10.54 -5.04
N MET A 134 -27.05 -10.83 -3.74
CA MET A 134 -27.08 -9.81 -2.69
C MET A 134 -25.78 -9.02 -2.57
N PHE A 135 -24.65 -9.57 -3.08
CA PHE A 135 -23.34 -8.94 -3.09
C PHE A 135 -22.98 -8.27 -4.42
N HIS A 136 -23.97 -8.09 -5.31
CA HIS A 136 -23.74 -7.45 -6.61
C HIS A 136 -23.13 -6.05 -6.44
N TYR A 137 -23.69 -5.25 -5.58
CA TYR A 137 -23.14 -3.96 -5.20
C TYR A 137 -22.55 -4.00 -3.79
N TYR A 138 -21.43 -3.29 -3.61
CA TYR A 138 -20.83 -3.18 -2.30
C TYR A 138 -21.78 -2.48 -1.33
N ARG A 139 -22.01 -3.11 -0.20
CA ARG A 139 -22.62 -2.55 1.01
C ARG A 139 -21.83 -3.08 2.20
N THR A 140 -21.44 -2.20 3.10
CA THR A 140 -20.60 -2.56 4.23
C THR A 140 -21.19 -3.71 5.05
N GLU A 141 -22.49 -3.62 5.38
CA GLU A 141 -23.14 -4.57 6.30
C GLU A 141 -23.18 -6.01 5.76
N PRO A 142 -23.68 -6.30 4.55
CA PRO A 142 -23.65 -7.65 4.00
C PRO A 142 -22.24 -8.22 3.89
N TYR A 143 -21.29 -7.42 3.42
CA TYR A 143 -19.91 -7.87 3.20
C TYR A 143 -19.20 -8.21 4.51
N TYR A 144 -19.24 -7.32 5.53
CA TYR A 144 -18.57 -7.63 6.78
C TYR A 144 -19.22 -8.83 7.49
N LYS A 145 -20.54 -8.97 7.46
CA LYS A 145 -21.22 -10.14 8.05
C LYS A 145 -20.82 -11.45 7.37
N ALA A 146 -20.68 -11.46 6.03
CA ALA A 146 -20.21 -12.62 5.29
C ALA A 146 -18.77 -12.98 5.66
N ILE A 147 -17.87 -12.00 5.73
CA ILE A 147 -16.48 -12.22 6.11
C ILE A 147 -16.37 -12.68 7.56
N CYS A 148 -17.07 -12.05 8.50
CA CYS A 148 -17.07 -12.47 9.90
C CYS A 148 -17.52 -13.91 10.06
N TYR A 149 -18.60 -14.30 9.37
CA TYR A 149 -19.07 -15.69 9.36
C TYR A 149 -17.97 -16.68 8.89
N LEU A 150 -17.26 -16.35 7.82
CA LEU A 150 -16.16 -17.18 7.34
C LEU A 150 -14.99 -17.21 8.33
N VAL A 151 -14.63 -16.07 8.91
CA VAL A 151 -13.53 -15.96 9.89
C VAL A 151 -13.85 -16.76 11.17
N GLU A 152 -15.05 -16.68 11.69
CA GLU A 152 -15.49 -17.44 12.86
C GLU A 152 -15.48 -18.94 12.61
N LYS A 153 -15.89 -19.36 11.42
CA LYS A 153 -15.96 -20.77 11.03
C LYS A 153 -14.59 -21.39 10.76
N TYR A 154 -13.70 -20.67 10.07
CA TYR A 154 -12.45 -21.23 9.57
C TYR A 154 -11.19 -20.72 10.30
N LYS A 155 -11.33 -19.71 11.14
CA LYS A 155 -10.32 -19.18 12.07
C LYS A 155 -8.97 -18.86 11.39
N PRO A 156 -8.91 -17.91 10.43
CA PRO A 156 -7.64 -17.45 9.88
C PRO A 156 -6.81 -16.72 10.95
N GLU A 157 -5.48 -16.87 10.92
CA GLU A 157 -4.58 -16.20 11.82
C GLU A 157 -4.36 -14.73 11.41
N ILE A 158 -4.26 -14.48 10.11
CA ILE A 158 -3.99 -13.16 9.51
C ILE A 158 -5.03 -12.89 8.42
N VAL A 159 -5.56 -11.67 8.38
CA VAL A 159 -6.44 -11.19 7.30
C VAL A 159 -5.89 -9.88 6.75
N LEU A 160 -5.58 -9.87 5.45
CA LEU A 160 -5.06 -8.72 4.73
C LEU A 160 -6.13 -8.16 3.79
N VAL A 161 -6.24 -6.83 3.76
CA VAL A 161 -7.21 -6.08 2.93
C VAL A 161 -6.47 -4.92 2.26
N GLY A 162 -6.84 -4.52 1.04
CA GLY A 162 -6.31 -3.32 0.40
C GLY A 162 -6.71 -2.05 1.15
N ALA A 163 -5.82 -1.08 1.28
CA ALA A 163 -6.14 0.23 1.87
C ALA A 163 -6.77 1.18 0.84
N THR A 164 -7.75 0.70 0.10
CA THR A 164 -8.62 1.46 -0.80
C THR A 164 -9.75 2.13 -0.03
N GLY A 165 -10.62 2.86 -0.68
CA GLY A 165 -11.84 3.40 -0.07
C GLY A 165 -12.73 2.29 0.50
N LEU A 166 -13.01 1.25 -0.33
CA LEU A 166 -13.81 0.09 0.05
C LEU A 166 -13.12 -0.74 1.14
N GLY A 167 -11.84 -1.04 0.95
CA GLY A 167 -11.13 -1.92 1.87
C GLY A 167 -10.95 -1.33 3.27
N ARG A 168 -10.75 -0.01 3.39
CA ARG A 168 -10.68 0.67 4.70
C ARG A 168 -12.02 0.64 5.44
N ASP A 169 -13.12 0.87 4.73
CA ASP A 169 -14.46 0.78 5.29
C ASP A 169 -14.77 -0.65 5.77
N LEU A 170 -14.55 -1.63 4.89
CA LEU A 170 -14.82 -3.04 5.17
C LEU A 170 -13.96 -3.60 6.32
N ALA A 171 -12.65 -3.35 6.28
CA ALA A 171 -11.73 -3.87 7.29
C ALA A 171 -12.03 -3.32 8.68
N GLY A 172 -12.42 -2.03 8.77
CA GLY A 172 -12.86 -1.41 10.01
C GLY A 172 -14.10 -2.07 10.59
N ALA A 173 -15.10 -2.33 9.75
CA ALA A 173 -16.34 -3.01 10.16
C ALA A 173 -16.09 -4.46 10.61
N VAL A 174 -15.26 -5.21 9.86
CA VAL A 174 -14.88 -6.59 10.21
C VAL A 174 -14.12 -6.63 11.53
N ALA A 175 -13.10 -5.78 11.70
CA ALA A 175 -12.29 -5.77 12.92
C ALA A 175 -13.12 -5.41 14.16
N THR A 176 -14.02 -4.45 14.03
CA THR A 176 -14.95 -4.05 15.11
C THR A 176 -15.89 -5.18 15.47
N SER A 177 -16.48 -5.85 14.49
CA SER A 177 -17.41 -6.97 14.71
C SER A 177 -16.72 -8.16 15.38
N LEU A 178 -15.49 -8.48 14.99
CA LEU A 178 -14.69 -9.56 15.56
C LEU A 178 -13.95 -9.16 16.85
N GLN A 179 -14.05 -7.89 17.28
CA GLN A 179 -13.35 -7.33 18.43
C GLN A 179 -11.83 -7.58 18.37
N THR A 180 -11.24 -7.38 17.20
CA THR A 180 -9.80 -7.58 16.98
C THR A 180 -9.10 -6.28 16.54
N GLY A 181 -7.75 -6.30 16.63
CA GLY A 181 -6.93 -5.17 16.23
C GLY A 181 -6.79 -5.08 14.70
N LEU A 182 -6.86 -3.85 14.19
CA LEU A 182 -6.61 -3.51 12.79
C LEU A 182 -5.57 -2.40 12.69
N THR A 183 -4.51 -2.64 11.94
CA THR A 183 -3.57 -1.57 11.58
C THR A 183 -3.88 -1.08 10.16
N ALA A 184 -4.17 0.20 10.05
CA ALA A 184 -4.53 0.81 8.78
C ALA A 184 -3.30 1.38 8.05
N ASP A 185 -3.34 1.36 6.71
CA ASP A 185 -2.36 2.00 5.83
C ASP A 185 -0.92 1.47 5.97
N CYS A 186 -0.76 0.18 6.16
CA CYS A 186 0.54 -0.45 6.26
C CYS A 186 1.33 -0.32 4.95
N THR A 187 2.65 -0.15 5.11
CA THR A 187 3.63 -0.15 4.01
C THR A 187 4.67 -1.26 4.16
N GLY A 188 4.63 -2.00 5.26
CA GLY A 188 5.50 -3.14 5.51
C GLY A 188 4.81 -4.18 6.40
N LEU A 189 4.99 -5.45 6.05
CA LEU A 189 4.51 -6.60 6.82
C LEU A 189 5.65 -7.60 6.98
N ALA A 190 5.79 -8.17 8.17
CA ALA A 190 6.75 -9.23 8.47
C ALA A 190 6.23 -10.10 9.62
N ILE A 191 6.87 -11.24 9.88
CA ILE A 191 6.60 -12.06 11.06
C ILE A 191 7.79 -11.92 12.03
N ASP A 192 7.51 -11.71 13.31
CA ASP A 192 8.52 -11.68 14.36
C ASP A 192 8.95 -13.10 14.78
N GLU A 193 9.98 -13.20 15.63
CA GLU A 193 10.50 -14.48 16.15
C GLU A 193 9.46 -15.28 16.96
N ARG A 194 8.46 -14.61 17.52
CA ARG A 194 7.36 -15.22 18.29
C ARG A 194 6.19 -15.64 17.40
N GLY A 195 6.22 -15.28 16.11
CA GLY A 195 5.18 -15.59 15.12
C GLY A 195 4.07 -14.56 15.01
N PHE A 196 4.22 -13.36 15.56
CA PHE A 196 3.24 -12.28 15.42
C PHE A 196 3.48 -11.47 14.13
N LEU A 197 2.41 -10.94 13.57
CA LEU A 197 2.47 -10.05 12.41
C LEU A 197 2.97 -8.66 12.83
N LEU A 198 4.14 -8.27 12.34
CA LEU A 198 4.67 -6.92 12.42
C LEU A 198 3.99 -6.06 11.35
N GLN A 199 3.21 -5.09 11.77
CA GLN A 199 2.40 -4.23 10.91
C GLN A 199 3.00 -2.82 10.92
N THR A 200 3.82 -2.52 9.91
CA THR A 200 4.56 -1.26 9.84
C THR A 200 3.83 -0.24 8.97
N ARG A 201 3.61 0.94 9.51
CA ARG A 201 2.95 2.05 8.82
C ARG A 201 3.68 3.38 9.06
N PRO A 202 3.63 4.31 8.11
CA PRO A 202 4.08 5.67 8.36
C PRO A 202 3.13 6.38 9.34
N ALA A 203 3.71 7.11 10.27
CA ALA A 203 3.03 7.96 11.24
C ALA A 203 3.56 9.40 11.15
N PHE A 204 2.82 10.35 11.71
CA PHE A 204 3.20 11.77 11.76
C PHE A 204 3.68 12.33 10.42
N GLY A 205 2.88 12.10 9.36
CA GLY A 205 3.19 12.59 8.02
C GLY A 205 4.33 11.86 7.29
N GLY A 206 4.67 10.66 7.74
CA GLY A 206 5.72 9.83 7.10
C GLY A 206 7.10 9.94 7.75
N ASN A 207 7.28 10.84 8.73
CA ASN A 207 8.59 11.04 9.38
C ASN A 207 8.97 9.92 10.36
N ILE A 208 8.01 9.13 10.81
CA ILE A 208 8.22 8.02 11.76
C ILE A 208 7.52 6.78 11.21
N MET A 209 8.20 5.65 11.27
CA MET A 209 7.62 4.35 11.00
C MET A 209 7.20 3.69 12.31
N ALA A 210 5.89 3.45 12.47
CA ALA A 210 5.35 2.74 13.62
C ALA A 210 5.11 1.28 13.26
N THR A 211 5.62 0.37 14.06
CA THR A 211 5.35 -1.08 13.97
C THR A 211 4.40 -1.48 15.07
N ILE A 212 3.27 -2.04 14.71
CA ILE A 212 2.15 -2.38 15.60
C ILE A 212 2.00 -3.90 15.63
N LEU A 213 1.66 -4.41 16.80
CA LEU A 213 1.40 -5.82 17.07
C LEU A 213 0.00 -6.03 17.60
N THR A 214 -0.65 -7.11 17.18
CA THR A 214 -1.92 -7.57 17.72
C THR A 214 -1.69 -8.91 18.42
N GLU A 215 -1.35 -8.86 19.73
CA GLU A 215 -0.90 -10.04 20.46
C GLU A 215 -2.05 -10.88 21.04
N ARG A 216 -3.15 -10.24 21.46
CA ARG A 216 -4.20 -10.87 22.30
C ARG A 216 -5.46 -11.29 21.54
N THR A 217 -5.62 -10.88 20.28
CA THR A 217 -6.82 -11.16 19.48
C THR A 217 -6.46 -11.73 18.11
N ARG A 218 -7.42 -12.37 17.47
CA ARG A 218 -7.32 -12.93 16.12
C ARG A 218 -8.63 -12.66 15.34
N PRO A 219 -8.51 -12.56 14.00
CA PRO A 219 -7.29 -12.52 13.21
C PRO A 219 -6.47 -11.25 13.46
N GLN A 220 -5.16 -11.29 13.17
CA GLN A 220 -4.34 -10.08 13.06
C GLN A 220 -4.70 -9.41 11.73
N MET A 221 -5.22 -8.19 11.76
CA MET A 221 -5.72 -7.53 10.56
C MET A 221 -4.88 -6.33 10.16
N ALA A 222 -4.61 -6.21 8.88
CA ALA A 222 -3.93 -5.05 8.30
C ALA A 222 -4.61 -4.61 7.01
N THR A 223 -4.75 -3.28 6.83
CA THR A 223 -4.94 -2.75 5.48
C THR A 223 -3.60 -2.27 4.93
N VAL A 224 -3.32 -2.56 3.67
CA VAL A 224 -2.05 -2.26 3.00
C VAL A 224 -2.29 -1.32 1.83
N ARG A 225 -1.46 -0.30 1.71
CA ARG A 225 -1.56 0.65 0.61
C ARG A 225 -1.34 -0.02 -0.73
N PRO A 226 -2.14 0.31 -1.76
CA PRO A 226 -1.86 -0.09 -3.14
C PRO A 226 -0.47 0.38 -3.59
N HIS A 227 0.13 -0.37 -4.49
CA HIS A 227 1.44 -0.09 -5.12
C HIS A 227 2.65 -0.07 -4.18
N VAL A 228 2.52 -0.63 -2.97
CA VAL A 228 3.61 -0.73 -2.00
C VAL A 228 4.23 -2.11 -1.98
N MET A 229 3.43 -3.15 -2.19
CA MET A 229 3.93 -4.52 -2.25
C MET A 229 4.22 -4.95 -3.70
N PRO A 230 5.19 -5.84 -3.92
CA PRO A 230 5.51 -6.29 -5.27
C PRO A 230 4.34 -7.07 -5.87
N MET A 231 4.03 -6.81 -7.14
CA MET A 231 3.09 -7.61 -7.91
C MET A 231 3.70 -9.00 -8.19
N PRO A 232 3.01 -10.10 -7.90
CA PRO A 232 3.53 -11.44 -8.19
C PRO A 232 3.45 -11.73 -9.70
N GLU A 233 4.33 -12.62 -10.17
CA GLU A 233 4.20 -13.19 -11.51
C GLU A 233 2.94 -14.05 -11.61
N LYS A 234 2.14 -13.82 -12.64
CA LYS A 234 0.90 -14.58 -12.89
C LYS A 234 1.22 -15.94 -13.49
N ASP A 235 0.96 -17.01 -12.73
CA ASP A 235 1.13 -18.40 -13.17
C ASP A 235 -0.26 -19.06 -13.37
N THR A 236 -0.74 -19.06 -14.59
CA THR A 236 -2.06 -19.61 -14.96
C THR A 236 -2.15 -21.14 -14.86
N SER A 237 -1.03 -21.83 -14.64
CA SER A 237 -1.02 -23.29 -14.46
C SER A 237 -1.44 -23.72 -13.06
N ARG A 238 -1.40 -22.81 -12.09
CA ARG A 238 -1.78 -23.07 -10.71
C ARG A 238 -3.25 -23.36 -10.58
N LYS A 239 -3.55 -24.32 -9.72
CA LYS A 239 -4.91 -24.74 -9.35
C LYS A 239 -5.01 -24.78 -7.83
N GLY A 240 -6.22 -24.62 -7.31
CA GLY A 240 -6.47 -24.67 -5.87
C GLY A 240 -7.87 -25.20 -5.57
N GLU A 241 -8.22 -25.18 -4.31
CA GLU A 241 -9.52 -25.62 -3.79
C GLU A 241 -10.47 -24.44 -3.65
N ILE A 242 -11.68 -24.53 -4.21
CA ILE A 242 -12.74 -23.56 -4.01
C ILE A 242 -13.69 -24.08 -2.92
N ILE A 243 -13.74 -23.37 -1.80
CA ILE A 243 -14.67 -23.65 -0.71
C ILE A 243 -15.84 -22.67 -0.82
N ARG A 244 -17.00 -23.20 -1.22
CA ARG A 244 -18.22 -22.38 -1.33
C ARG A 244 -18.79 -22.08 0.05
N GLY A 245 -18.81 -20.82 0.41
CA GLY A 245 -19.37 -20.31 1.67
C GLY A 245 -20.88 -20.10 1.55
N ALA A 246 -21.67 -20.97 2.13
CA ALA A 246 -23.09 -20.70 2.33
C ALA A 246 -23.24 -19.82 3.58
N VAL A 247 -23.33 -18.50 3.37
CA VAL A 247 -23.58 -17.57 4.47
C VAL A 247 -25.08 -17.49 4.76
N PRO A 248 -25.52 -17.59 6.03
CA PRO A 248 -26.93 -17.60 6.40
C PRO A 248 -27.48 -16.17 6.47
N LEU A 249 -27.34 -15.42 5.38
CA LEU A 249 -27.78 -14.02 5.27
C LEU A 249 -28.92 -13.92 4.25
N LYS A 250 -29.88 -13.07 4.52
CA LYS A 250 -30.98 -12.74 3.63
C LYS A 250 -31.03 -11.23 3.39
N GLU A 251 -31.50 -10.83 2.22
CA GLU A 251 -31.63 -9.40 1.86
C GLU A 251 -32.54 -8.64 2.86
N GLU A 252 -33.50 -9.33 3.48
CA GLU A 252 -34.42 -8.77 4.48
C GLU A 252 -33.71 -8.37 5.79
N ASP A 253 -32.53 -8.94 6.06
CA ASP A 253 -31.76 -8.70 7.29
C ASP A 253 -30.99 -7.36 7.26
N PHE A 254 -31.03 -6.63 6.14
CA PHE A 254 -30.26 -5.41 5.94
C PHE A 254 -31.13 -4.16 5.87
N ALA A 255 -30.74 -3.15 6.63
CA ALA A 255 -31.45 -1.88 6.69
C ALA A 255 -31.23 -0.99 5.46
N VAL A 256 -30.13 -1.18 4.73
CA VAL A 256 -29.71 -0.34 3.60
C VAL A 256 -29.89 -1.09 2.29
N LYS A 257 -30.54 -0.45 1.31
CA LYS A 257 -30.69 -0.95 -0.07
C LYS A 257 -30.06 0.04 -1.05
N VAL A 258 -29.42 -0.48 -2.09
CA VAL A 258 -28.99 0.34 -3.24
C VAL A 258 -30.20 0.59 -4.11
N LEU A 259 -30.58 1.84 -4.30
CA LEU A 259 -31.70 2.23 -5.15
C LEU A 259 -31.24 2.51 -6.56
N GLU A 260 -30.12 3.20 -6.71
CA GLU A 260 -29.56 3.61 -8.00
C GLU A 260 -28.04 3.78 -7.86
N ILE A 261 -27.31 3.44 -8.91
CA ILE A 261 -25.90 3.77 -9.06
C ILE A 261 -25.75 4.70 -10.25
N ILE A 262 -25.21 5.87 -10.00
CA ILE A 262 -24.88 6.85 -11.03
C ILE A 262 -23.39 6.70 -11.31
N ASP A 263 -23.03 6.20 -12.49
CA ASP A 263 -21.65 6.08 -12.93
C ASP A 263 -21.25 7.34 -13.68
N ASP A 264 -20.58 8.25 -13.00
CA ASP A 264 -20.06 9.49 -13.61
C ASP A 264 -18.99 9.23 -14.68
N ARG A 265 -18.47 7.99 -14.76
CA ARG A 265 -17.49 7.58 -15.79
C ARG A 265 -18.08 7.47 -17.20
N LYS A 266 -19.39 7.39 -17.33
CA LYS A 266 -20.06 7.31 -18.65
C LYS A 266 -20.05 8.62 -19.46
N GLY A 267 -19.54 9.71 -18.91
CA GLY A 267 -19.50 11.04 -19.54
C GLY A 267 -18.15 11.53 -20.06
N GLY A 268 -17.06 10.79 -19.87
CA GLY A 268 -15.71 11.18 -20.33
C GLY A 268 -14.70 10.06 -20.09
N GLU A 269 -13.58 10.08 -20.83
CA GLU A 269 -12.46 9.18 -20.60
C GLU A 269 -11.92 9.38 -19.18
N THR A 270 -12.32 8.51 -18.26
CA THR A 270 -11.74 8.48 -16.93
C THR A 270 -10.35 7.90 -17.03
N VAL A 271 -9.38 8.76 -16.88
CA VAL A 271 -7.97 8.35 -16.83
C VAL A 271 -7.68 7.80 -15.44
N ASP A 272 -7.35 6.53 -15.35
CA ASP A 272 -6.87 5.98 -14.09
C ASP A 272 -5.41 6.38 -13.84
N VAL A 273 -5.25 7.47 -13.09
CA VAL A 273 -3.92 7.98 -12.71
C VAL A 273 -3.13 6.96 -11.90
N ALA A 274 -3.81 6.05 -11.17
CA ALA A 274 -3.13 5.07 -10.33
C ALA A 274 -2.49 3.92 -11.13
N ALA A 275 -3.05 3.61 -12.30
CA ALA A 275 -2.53 2.56 -13.18
C ALA A 275 -1.52 3.05 -14.23
N ALA A 276 -1.24 4.36 -14.28
CA ALA A 276 -0.39 4.94 -15.32
C ALA A 276 1.11 4.73 -15.06
N ASP A 277 1.84 4.32 -16.09
CA ASP A 277 3.32 4.20 -16.07
C ASP A 277 4.04 5.56 -16.01
N ILE A 278 3.44 6.60 -16.57
CA ILE A 278 4.00 7.96 -16.61
C ILE A 278 2.93 8.96 -16.19
N ILE A 279 3.26 9.79 -15.21
CA ILE A 279 2.35 10.83 -14.71
C ILE A 279 3.04 12.18 -14.80
N VAL A 280 2.38 13.15 -15.47
CA VAL A 280 2.79 14.56 -15.49
C VAL A 280 1.83 15.34 -14.59
N SER A 281 2.29 15.74 -13.40
CA SER A 281 1.43 16.29 -12.37
C SER A 281 1.63 17.79 -12.17
N GLY A 282 0.53 18.54 -12.16
CA GLY A 282 0.52 19.99 -11.95
C GLY A 282 0.13 20.40 -10.53
N GLY A 283 0.88 21.36 -9.98
CA GLY A 283 0.58 21.97 -8.69
C GLY A 283 -0.01 23.37 -8.79
N ARG A 284 -0.06 24.05 -7.64
CA ARG A 284 -0.50 25.46 -7.55
C ARG A 284 0.36 26.41 -8.41
N GLY A 285 1.60 26.01 -8.74
CA GLY A 285 2.49 26.75 -9.63
C GLY A 285 2.01 26.82 -11.09
N MET A 286 0.97 26.07 -11.46
CA MET A 286 0.32 26.17 -12.77
C MET A 286 -0.56 27.41 -12.90
N CYS A 287 -0.96 28.02 -11.81
CA CYS A 287 -1.66 29.29 -11.69
C CYS A 287 -3.10 29.34 -12.25
N ALA A 288 -3.44 28.55 -13.26
CA ALA A 288 -4.76 28.52 -13.88
C ALA A 288 -5.04 27.17 -14.56
N SER A 289 -6.31 26.87 -14.80
CA SER A 289 -6.74 25.59 -15.40
C SER A 289 -6.28 25.46 -16.87
N GLU A 290 -6.27 26.55 -17.63
CA GLU A 290 -5.84 26.59 -19.03
C GLU A 290 -4.37 26.16 -19.20
N ASN A 291 -3.56 26.41 -18.18
CA ASN A 291 -2.13 26.10 -18.19
C ASN A 291 -1.84 24.59 -18.08
N PHE A 292 -2.82 23.78 -17.68
CA PHE A 292 -2.66 22.34 -17.68
C PHE A 292 -2.55 21.74 -19.08
N SER A 293 -2.90 22.51 -20.12
CA SER A 293 -2.73 22.10 -21.53
C SER A 293 -1.27 21.76 -21.86
N ILE A 294 -0.30 22.51 -21.34
CA ILE A 294 1.13 22.21 -21.58
C ILE A 294 1.57 20.88 -20.95
N LEU A 295 0.93 20.51 -19.81
CA LEU A 295 1.19 19.22 -19.16
C LEU A 295 0.54 18.08 -19.94
N GLN A 296 -0.66 18.33 -20.50
CA GLN A 296 -1.34 17.35 -21.36
C GLN A 296 -0.52 17.06 -22.61
N GLU A 297 0.01 18.09 -23.28
CA GLU A 297 0.91 17.90 -24.43
C GLU A 297 2.14 17.05 -24.09
N LEU A 298 2.77 17.29 -22.93
CA LEU A 298 3.90 16.50 -22.50
C LEU A 298 3.49 15.05 -22.16
N ALA A 299 2.36 14.88 -21.50
CA ALA A 299 1.83 13.56 -21.15
C ALA A 299 1.52 12.75 -22.43
N ASP A 300 0.85 13.36 -23.41
CA ASP A 300 0.54 12.72 -24.69
C ASP A 300 1.82 12.28 -25.44
N GLU A 301 2.83 13.14 -25.46
CA GLU A 301 4.12 12.80 -26.07
C GLU A 301 4.87 11.70 -25.32
N LEU A 302 4.66 11.54 -24.05
CA LEU A 302 5.28 10.47 -23.27
C LEU A 302 4.43 9.19 -23.21
N GLY A 303 3.18 9.23 -23.64
CA GLY A 303 2.21 8.15 -23.48
C GLY A 303 1.77 7.99 -22.03
N GLY A 304 1.74 9.10 -21.30
CA GLY A 304 1.37 9.18 -19.91
C GLY A 304 0.04 9.90 -19.67
N VAL A 305 -0.23 10.22 -18.43
CA VAL A 305 -1.47 10.90 -18.00
C VAL A 305 -1.18 12.15 -17.18
N VAL A 306 -2.14 13.07 -17.12
CA VAL A 306 -2.04 14.26 -16.28
C VAL A 306 -2.64 13.98 -14.91
N GLY A 307 -1.84 14.21 -13.86
CA GLY A 307 -2.26 14.25 -12.47
C GLY A 307 -2.22 15.67 -11.89
N CYS A 308 -2.67 15.83 -10.65
CA CYS A 308 -2.62 17.13 -10.00
C CYS A 308 -2.46 17.03 -8.48
N SER A 309 -2.03 18.13 -7.87
CA SER A 309 -2.03 18.27 -6.42
C SER A 309 -3.42 18.66 -5.90
N ARG A 310 -3.68 18.41 -4.61
CA ARG A 310 -4.91 18.85 -3.92
C ARG A 310 -5.20 20.34 -4.14
N ALA A 311 -4.19 21.20 -4.11
CA ALA A 311 -4.36 22.62 -4.31
C ALA A 311 -4.92 23.00 -5.70
N ALA A 312 -4.64 22.22 -6.74
CA ALA A 312 -5.21 22.41 -8.07
C ALA A 312 -6.69 21.98 -8.13
N VAL A 313 -7.06 20.94 -7.40
CA VAL A 313 -8.46 20.49 -7.27
C VAL A 313 -9.28 21.52 -6.47
N GLU A 314 -8.77 21.98 -5.33
CA GLU A 314 -9.43 23.01 -4.51
C GLU A 314 -9.62 24.33 -5.26
N ALA A 315 -8.72 24.66 -6.20
CA ALA A 315 -8.85 25.81 -7.09
C ALA A 315 -9.82 25.59 -8.26
N GLY A 316 -10.39 24.39 -8.41
CA GLY A 316 -11.29 24.03 -9.50
C GLY A 316 -10.63 23.87 -10.87
N TRP A 317 -9.29 23.69 -10.90
CA TRP A 317 -8.54 23.57 -12.18
C TRP A 317 -8.55 22.16 -12.73
N MET A 318 -8.63 21.16 -11.86
CA MET A 318 -8.62 19.75 -12.24
C MET A 318 -9.65 18.97 -11.40
N PRO A 319 -10.23 17.90 -11.95
CA PRO A 319 -11.18 17.07 -11.24
C PRO A 319 -10.48 16.23 -10.15
N VAL A 320 -11.26 15.81 -9.15
CA VAL A 320 -10.76 15.11 -7.95
C VAL A 320 -10.18 13.73 -8.24
N ASP A 321 -10.64 13.05 -9.28
CA ASP A 321 -10.15 11.74 -9.72
C ASP A 321 -8.70 11.78 -10.21
N ARG A 322 -8.18 12.96 -10.55
CA ARG A 322 -6.78 13.21 -10.93
C ARG A 322 -5.89 13.64 -9.76
N GLN A 323 -6.44 13.74 -8.56
CA GLN A 323 -5.68 14.16 -7.39
C GLN A 323 -4.71 13.07 -6.93
N VAL A 324 -3.42 13.43 -6.82
CA VAL A 324 -2.36 12.61 -6.22
C VAL A 324 -2.03 13.12 -4.81
N GLY A 325 -1.96 12.22 -3.84
CA GLY A 325 -1.61 12.54 -2.46
C GLY A 325 -2.37 11.69 -1.44
N GLN A 326 -2.18 12.02 -0.17
CA GLN A 326 -2.74 11.29 0.97
C GLN A 326 -4.28 11.15 0.94
N THR A 327 -4.98 12.19 0.49
CA THR A 327 -6.45 12.24 0.38
C THR A 327 -6.95 11.99 -1.06
N GLY A 328 -6.04 11.80 -1.99
CA GLY A 328 -6.28 11.44 -3.37
C GLY A 328 -5.80 10.02 -3.67
N LYS A 329 -5.34 9.82 -4.91
CA LYS A 329 -4.77 8.54 -5.33
C LYS A 329 -3.30 8.44 -4.90
N THR A 330 -2.90 7.27 -4.40
CA THR A 330 -1.48 6.89 -4.26
C THR A 330 -1.05 6.23 -5.55
N VAL A 331 0.08 6.68 -6.09
CA VAL A 331 0.60 6.26 -7.40
C VAL A 331 2.06 5.80 -7.27
N ARG A 332 2.45 4.86 -8.13
CA ARG A 332 3.83 4.41 -8.28
C ARG A 332 4.18 4.22 -9.75
N PRO A 333 4.20 5.33 -10.52
CA PRO A 333 4.59 5.25 -11.92
C PRO A 333 6.09 4.99 -12.08
N LYS A 334 6.50 4.55 -13.25
CA LYS A 334 7.91 4.51 -13.66
C LYS A 334 8.52 5.91 -13.70
N ILE A 335 7.70 6.91 -14.12
CA ILE A 335 8.16 8.32 -14.17
C ILE A 335 7.05 9.23 -13.62
N TYR A 336 7.38 10.02 -12.62
CA TYR A 336 6.55 11.08 -12.08
C TYR A 336 7.17 12.44 -12.34
N ILE A 337 6.51 13.31 -13.10
CA ILE A 337 6.99 14.67 -13.40
C ILE A 337 6.17 15.68 -12.59
N ALA A 338 6.77 16.26 -11.56
CA ALA A 338 6.15 17.23 -10.66
C ALA A 338 6.37 18.66 -11.16
N CYS A 339 5.33 19.29 -11.70
CA CYS A 339 5.38 20.63 -12.30
C CYS A 339 4.73 21.68 -11.37
N GLY A 340 5.53 22.59 -10.82
CA GLY A 340 5.03 23.64 -9.93
C GLY A 340 4.38 23.12 -8.65
N ILE A 341 4.82 21.95 -8.17
CA ILE A 341 4.42 21.33 -6.91
C ILE A 341 5.45 21.64 -5.84
N SER A 342 5.00 22.07 -4.66
CA SER A 342 5.90 22.44 -3.55
C SER A 342 6.55 21.23 -2.85
N GLY A 343 5.89 20.08 -2.84
CA GLY A 343 6.34 18.91 -2.08
C GLY A 343 5.85 18.90 -0.62
N ALA A 344 4.62 19.35 -0.38
CA ALA A 344 3.98 19.12 0.90
C ALA A 344 3.90 17.63 1.21
N ILE A 345 4.10 17.23 2.48
CA ILE A 345 4.16 15.83 2.94
C ILE A 345 2.94 15.04 2.45
N GLN A 346 1.74 15.66 2.46
CA GLN A 346 0.51 15.03 2.01
C GLN A 346 0.52 14.68 0.52
N HIS A 347 1.28 15.41 -0.30
CA HIS A 347 1.47 15.09 -1.71
C HIS A 347 2.55 14.02 -1.88
N LEU A 348 3.68 14.16 -1.17
CA LEU A 348 4.81 13.24 -1.23
C LEU A 348 4.40 11.79 -0.91
N VAL A 349 3.59 11.60 0.13
CA VAL A 349 3.05 10.30 0.53
C VAL A 349 2.31 9.58 -0.62
N GLY A 350 1.75 10.34 -1.56
CA GLY A 350 1.04 9.76 -2.70
C GLY A 350 1.92 9.42 -3.90
N MET A 351 3.22 9.85 -3.95
CA MET A 351 4.03 9.67 -5.17
C MET A 351 5.51 9.38 -4.94
N GLN A 352 6.00 9.47 -3.72
CA GLN A 352 7.44 9.33 -3.42
C GLN A 352 8.04 7.96 -3.76
N ASP A 353 7.21 6.92 -3.89
CA ASP A 353 7.63 5.57 -4.23
C ASP A 353 7.70 5.34 -5.76
N SER A 354 7.56 6.40 -6.57
CA SER A 354 7.79 6.37 -8.02
C SER A 354 9.24 6.00 -8.35
N ASP A 355 9.47 5.24 -9.44
CA ASP A 355 10.82 4.79 -9.78
C ASP A 355 11.75 5.96 -10.15
N VAL A 356 11.23 6.95 -10.87
CA VAL A 356 11.95 8.19 -11.25
C VAL A 356 11.04 9.39 -10.98
N ILE A 357 11.52 10.34 -10.20
CA ILE A 357 10.85 11.60 -9.91
C ILE A 357 11.62 12.76 -10.56
N ILE A 358 10.95 13.51 -11.44
CA ILE A 358 11.48 14.73 -12.05
C ILE A 358 10.71 15.91 -11.47
N ALA A 359 11.40 16.82 -10.77
CA ALA A 359 10.78 18.00 -10.17
C ALA A 359 11.15 19.27 -10.94
N ILE A 360 10.15 20.08 -11.27
CA ILE A 360 10.31 21.39 -11.91
C ILE A 360 9.66 22.44 -11.03
N ASN A 361 10.45 23.31 -10.44
CA ASN A 361 9.98 24.38 -9.56
C ASN A 361 10.86 25.61 -9.64
N ARG A 362 10.26 26.81 -9.50
CA ARG A 362 11.02 28.06 -9.43
C ARG A 362 11.77 28.22 -8.11
N ASP A 363 11.19 27.72 -7.02
CA ASP A 363 11.79 27.77 -5.71
C ASP A 363 12.78 26.62 -5.54
N ARG A 364 14.07 26.96 -5.51
CA ARG A 364 15.15 25.98 -5.31
C ARG A 364 15.12 25.27 -3.96
N HIS A 365 14.38 25.82 -2.99
CA HIS A 365 14.23 25.26 -1.65
C HIS A 365 12.90 24.50 -1.46
N ALA A 366 12.16 24.29 -2.53
CA ALA A 366 10.93 23.52 -2.48
C ALA A 366 11.20 22.09 -2.01
N PRO A 367 10.49 21.56 -1.00
CA PRO A 367 10.69 20.20 -0.46
C PRO A 367 10.58 19.07 -1.49
N ILE A 368 9.92 19.32 -2.63
CA ILE A 368 9.82 18.34 -3.71
C ILE A 368 11.19 17.89 -4.22
N PHE A 369 12.22 18.75 -4.11
CA PHE A 369 13.57 18.42 -4.55
C PHE A 369 14.27 17.41 -3.64
N GLU A 370 13.82 17.25 -2.40
CA GLU A 370 14.40 16.27 -1.46
C GLU A 370 14.12 14.81 -1.90
N VAL A 371 13.01 14.59 -2.62
CA VAL A 371 12.62 13.27 -3.13
C VAL A 371 12.86 13.10 -4.63
N ALA A 372 13.27 14.18 -5.33
CA ALA A 372 13.45 14.16 -6.77
C ALA A 372 14.70 13.40 -7.19
N THR A 373 14.59 12.51 -8.17
CA THR A 373 15.74 11.91 -8.86
C THR A 373 16.45 12.95 -9.72
N TYR A 374 15.68 13.83 -10.36
CA TYR A 374 16.16 14.94 -11.15
C TYR A 374 15.40 16.22 -10.81
N GLY A 375 16.13 17.30 -10.52
CA GLY A 375 15.56 18.60 -10.18
C GLY A 375 15.92 19.67 -11.22
N VAL A 376 14.90 20.40 -11.69
CA VAL A 376 15.08 21.55 -12.58
C VAL A 376 14.56 22.79 -11.86
N VAL A 377 15.47 23.69 -11.48
CA VAL A 377 15.08 24.99 -10.93
C VAL A 377 14.79 25.94 -12.08
N GLY A 378 13.52 26.21 -12.34
CA GLY A 378 13.10 27.01 -13.49
C GLY A 378 11.60 27.25 -13.55
N ASP A 379 11.21 28.04 -14.55
CA ASP A 379 9.81 28.33 -14.83
C ASP A 379 9.19 27.15 -15.60
N VAL A 380 8.11 26.58 -15.03
CA VAL A 380 7.35 25.48 -15.64
C VAL A 380 6.93 25.83 -17.08
N PHE A 381 6.51 27.05 -17.33
CA PHE A 381 6.06 27.54 -18.65
C PHE A 381 7.16 27.61 -19.71
N GLN A 382 8.43 27.58 -19.30
CA GLN A 382 9.57 27.52 -20.21
C GLN A 382 10.13 26.10 -20.30
N VAL A 383 10.26 25.43 -19.15
CA VAL A 383 10.91 24.13 -19.06
C VAL A 383 10.07 23.02 -19.67
N VAL A 384 8.75 22.96 -19.37
CA VAL A 384 7.87 21.89 -19.89
C VAL A 384 7.79 21.91 -21.41
N PRO A 385 7.53 23.04 -22.10
CA PRO A 385 7.52 23.08 -23.57
C PRO A 385 8.88 22.70 -24.18
N ALA A 386 9.99 23.08 -23.53
CA ALA A 386 11.32 22.71 -24.00
C ALA A 386 11.55 21.18 -23.94
N ILE A 387 11.09 20.54 -22.85
CA ILE A 387 11.11 19.07 -22.71
C ILE A 387 10.24 18.43 -23.79
N THR A 388 9.01 18.89 -23.97
CA THR A 388 8.07 18.39 -24.98
C THR A 388 8.68 18.42 -26.39
N ASN A 389 9.25 19.56 -26.77
CA ASN A 389 9.92 19.70 -28.06
C ASN A 389 11.09 18.73 -28.21
N LYS A 390 11.88 18.55 -27.13
CA LYS A 390 13.01 17.62 -27.15
C LYS A 390 12.59 16.16 -27.27
N VAL A 391 11.51 15.78 -26.62
CA VAL A 391 10.91 14.44 -26.76
C VAL A 391 10.47 14.20 -28.20
N ARG A 392 9.79 15.17 -28.82
CA ARG A 392 9.37 15.12 -30.24
C ARG A 392 10.55 14.92 -31.19
N GLU A 393 11.63 15.70 -31.01
CA GLU A 393 12.85 15.55 -31.79
C GLU A 393 13.49 14.15 -31.67
N LEU A 394 13.53 13.62 -30.44
CA LEU A 394 14.13 12.31 -30.19
C LEU A 394 13.30 11.18 -30.77
N ARG A 395 11.98 11.28 -30.70
CA ARG A 395 11.06 10.31 -31.32
C ARG A 395 11.20 10.33 -32.86
N ALA A 396 11.25 11.51 -33.47
CA ALA A 396 11.42 11.64 -34.90
C ALA A 396 12.76 11.01 -35.38
N LYS A 397 13.83 11.13 -34.60
CA LYS A 397 15.13 10.51 -34.89
C LYS A 397 15.16 8.98 -34.71
N LYS A 398 14.27 8.41 -33.93
CA LYS A 398 14.16 6.94 -33.74
C LYS A 398 13.29 6.28 -34.80
N ALA A 399 12.40 7.04 -35.43
CA ALA A 399 11.47 6.55 -36.45
C ALA A 399 12.03 6.63 -37.88
N GLY A 400 13.16 7.28 -38.09
CA GLY A 400 13.90 7.33 -39.37
C GLY A 400 15.25 6.59 -39.25
#